data_b7d9140b6c058c2d35f8a0815bfe84a8
#
_entry.id   b7d9140b6c058c2d35f8a0815bfe84a8
#
_cell.length_a   1.000
_cell.length_b   1.000
_cell.length_c   1.000
_cell.angle_alpha   90.00
_cell.angle_beta   90.00
_cell.angle_gamma   90.00
#
_symmetry.space_group_name_H-M   'P 1'
#
loop_
_entity.id
_entity.type
_entity.pdbx_description
1 polymer ?
#
loop_
_entity_poly.entity_id
_entity_poly.type
_entity_poly.pdbx_seq_one_letter_code
_entity_poly.pdbx_strand_id
1 'polypeptide(L)'
;MKMATPETLKKEILSASLDEKLKKAYVTEENVKEQYDRYINLLNEFEALFGKDRDVRLFSAPGRTEVGGNHTDHNHGRVLAAGINLDAIAAASKNDENIVRVKSEGYSMDVVDATDLSVNPNEMGHSPALVRGVLAGFKKYGYKIGGFDATTASRVIAGSGLSSSAAYEVLVGTMVNYLYNDGKVDAVTIAKIAQYAENEYFGKPCGLMDQMACSVGGFVTIDFNDPKNPVIEEVDFDFAKCGHSLCIVDTKGSHSDLTDEYAAIRTEMESVAEFFGKKVLREVSEEEFKSKIRELRLAVGDRAILRAMHFYADNARVLKEVDALRGGDFETFKKYILESGSSSYKYNQNVFSVKQPSVQPVSLALAVSESILKGRGAWRVHGGGFAGTIQAFVPNDLLKDYKSIMESIFGEGTCYVLYIRPVGGTEI
;
A
#
# COMPACT_ATOMS: atom_id res chain seq x y z
N MET A 1 30.67 -19.54 -1.31
CA MET A 1 30.02 -18.50 -0.48
C MET A 1 29.93 -19.04 0.92
N LYS A 2 30.23 -18.29 1.97
CA LYS A 2 30.07 -18.77 3.35
C LYS A 2 28.58 -18.85 3.67
N MET A 3 28.13 -19.98 4.22
CA MET A 3 26.72 -20.20 4.57
C MET A 3 26.28 -19.19 5.64
N ALA A 4 25.21 -18.48 5.43
CA ALA A 4 24.67 -17.52 6.39
C ALA A 4 23.65 -18.22 7.30
N THR A 5 24.14 -18.88 8.35
CA THR A 5 23.25 -19.54 9.33
C THR A 5 22.51 -18.52 10.20
N PRO A 6 21.37 -18.90 10.85
CA PRO A 6 20.67 -18.02 11.78
C PRO A 6 21.61 -17.41 12.83
N GLU A 7 22.51 -18.19 13.40
CA GLU A 7 23.48 -17.73 14.38
C GLU A 7 24.49 -16.73 13.79
N THR A 8 24.92 -16.92 12.55
CA THR A 8 25.81 -15.97 11.86
C THR A 8 25.08 -14.64 11.62
N LEU A 9 23.85 -14.67 11.11
CA LEU A 9 23.06 -13.47 10.87
C LEU A 9 22.74 -12.69 12.15
N LYS A 10 22.42 -13.38 13.25
CA LYS A 10 22.22 -12.73 14.56
C LYS A 10 23.49 -11.99 15.01
N LYS A 11 24.68 -12.57 14.84
CA LYS A 11 25.97 -11.91 15.12
C LYS A 11 26.21 -10.71 14.21
N GLU A 12 25.90 -10.81 12.94
CA GLU A 12 26.05 -9.73 11.97
C GLU A 12 25.11 -8.53 12.30
N ILE A 13 23.87 -8.79 12.74
CA ILE A 13 22.95 -7.77 13.21
C ILE A 13 23.52 -7.07 14.46
N LEU A 14 23.91 -7.84 15.49
CA LEU A 14 24.42 -7.29 16.75
C LEU A 14 25.74 -6.55 16.60
N SER A 15 26.57 -6.91 15.62
CA SER A 15 27.82 -6.21 15.28
C SER A 15 27.65 -5.05 14.33
N ALA A 16 26.42 -4.70 13.95
CA ALA A 16 26.09 -3.67 12.97
C ALA A 16 26.66 -3.92 11.56
N SER A 17 27.06 -5.15 11.25
CA SER A 17 27.64 -5.50 9.92
C SER A 17 26.58 -5.45 8.79
N LEU A 18 25.28 -5.53 9.14
CA LEU A 18 24.17 -5.43 8.18
C LEU A 18 23.59 -4.01 8.08
N ASP A 19 24.09 -3.04 8.86
CA ASP A 19 23.51 -1.70 8.95
C ASP A 19 23.42 -0.98 7.60
N GLU A 20 24.44 -1.11 6.76
CA GLU A 20 24.44 -0.47 5.43
C GLU A 20 23.35 -1.05 4.51
N LYS A 21 23.00 -2.33 4.67
CA LYS A 21 21.88 -2.93 3.95
C LYS A 21 20.54 -2.51 4.55
N LEU A 22 20.43 -2.53 5.88
CA LEU A 22 19.26 -2.11 6.62
C LEU A 22 18.93 -0.62 6.37
N LYS A 23 19.94 0.26 6.28
CA LYS A 23 19.76 1.69 5.95
C LYS A 23 19.08 1.92 4.61
N LYS A 24 19.24 1.03 3.63
CA LYS A 24 18.50 1.12 2.35
C LYS A 24 16.99 1.06 2.55
N ALA A 25 16.52 0.28 3.53
CA ALA A 25 15.13 0.12 3.85
C ALA A 25 14.65 1.09 4.95
N TYR A 26 15.48 1.35 5.96
CA TYR A 26 15.06 2.06 7.19
C TYR A 26 15.66 3.45 7.36
N VAL A 27 16.50 3.89 6.42
CA VAL A 27 17.00 5.26 6.19
C VAL A 27 17.94 5.78 7.29
N THR A 28 17.54 5.79 8.57
CA THR A 28 18.33 6.35 9.67
C THR A 28 18.91 5.25 10.56
N GLU A 29 20.00 5.57 11.28
CA GLU A 29 20.62 4.65 12.25
C GLU A 29 19.69 4.26 13.39
N GLU A 30 18.87 5.21 13.85
CA GLU A 30 17.89 4.97 14.89
C GLU A 30 16.85 3.95 14.44
N ASN A 31 16.26 4.16 13.25
CA ASN A 31 15.30 3.26 12.67
C ASN A 31 15.89 1.86 12.37
N VAL A 32 17.16 1.77 11.99
CA VAL A 32 17.87 0.50 11.80
C VAL A 32 17.97 -0.27 13.11
N LYS A 33 18.37 0.38 14.20
CA LYS A 33 18.51 -0.26 15.51
C LYS A 33 17.18 -0.79 16.05
N GLU A 34 16.08 -0.09 15.80
CA GLU A 34 14.74 -0.55 16.16
C GLU A 34 14.32 -1.87 15.47
N GLN A 35 15.01 -2.27 14.39
CA GLN A 35 14.73 -3.52 13.68
C GLN A 35 15.49 -4.72 14.22
N TYR A 36 16.57 -4.52 14.99
CA TYR A 36 17.43 -5.60 15.43
C TYR A 36 16.66 -6.72 16.13
N ASP A 37 15.86 -6.37 17.12
CA ASP A 37 15.09 -7.35 17.89
C ASP A 37 14.07 -8.10 17.00
N ARG A 38 13.47 -7.41 16.02
CA ARG A 38 12.54 -8.04 15.08
C ARG A 38 13.20 -9.13 14.26
N TYR A 39 14.36 -8.83 13.65
CA TYR A 39 15.10 -9.79 12.86
C TYR A 39 15.70 -10.92 13.71
N ILE A 40 16.17 -10.61 14.93
CA ILE A 40 16.67 -11.62 15.87
C ILE A 40 15.55 -12.58 16.28
N ASN A 41 14.36 -12.07 16.63
CA ASN A 41 13.20 -12.90 16.98
C ASN A 41 12.76 -13.79 15.81
N LEU A 42 12.73 -13.23 14.59
CA LEU A 42 12.42 -13.95 13.38
C LEU A 42 13.39 -15.10 13.11
N LEU A 43 14.69 -14.86 13.29
CA LEU A 43 15.74 -15.87 13.16
C LEU A 43 15.67 -16.96 14.26
N ASN A 44 15.29 -16.59 15.48
CA ASN A 44 15.07 -17.55 16.57
C ASN A 44 13.89 -18.47 16.27
N GLU A 45 12.78 -17.92 15.75
CA GLU A 45 11.63 -18.73 15.32
C GLU A 45 11.99 -19.65 14.14
N PHE A 46 12.74 -19.13 13.16
CA PHE A 46 13.23 -19.94 12.05
C PHE A 46 14.09 -21.11 12.52
N GLU A 47 15.05 -20.84 13.39
CA GLU A 47 15.94 -21.88 13.96
C GLU A 47 15.16 -22.95 14.72
N ALA A 48 14.16 -22.54 15.50
CA ALA A 48 13.32 -23.46 16.27
C ALA A 48 12.47 -24.39 15.39
N LEU A 49 11.98 -23.90 14.24
CA LEU A 49 11.09 -24.65 13.36
C LEU A 49 11.85 -25.48 12.31
N PHE A 50 12.95 -24.93 11.76
CA PHE A 50 13.59 -25.49 10.57
C PHE A 50 15.06 -25.87 10.77
N GLY A 51 15.60 -25.62 11.96
CA GLY A 51 16.97 -26.01 12.35
C GLY A 51 18.02 -24.93 12.14
N LYS A 52 19.14 -25.07 12.83
CA LYS A 52 20.22 -24.08 12.91
C LYS A 52 21.22 -24.10 11.75
N ASP A 53 21.32 -25.21 11.02
CA ASP A 53 22.34 -25.46 10.01
C ASP A 53 21.77 -25.19 8.57
N ARG A 54 20.95 -24.15 8.44
CA ARG A 54 20.32 -23.75 7.18
C ARG A 54 20.98 -22.48 6.65
N ASP A 55 21.08 -22.37 5.33
CA ASP A 55 21.52 -21.14 4.66
C ASP A 55 20.32 -20.19 4.53
N VAL A 56 20.25 -19.20 5.43
CA VAL A 56 19.12 -18.29 5.59
C VAL A 56 19.42 -16.94 4.96
N ARG A 57 18.40 -16.36 4.34
CA ARG A 57 18.41 -14.99 3.79
C ARG A 57 17.30 -14.18 4.43
N LEU A 58 17.53 -12.87 4.59
CA LEU A 58 16.57 -11.95 5.20
C LEU A 58 15.93 -11.06 4.12
N PHE A 59 14.63 -10.79 4.27
CA PHE A 59 13.85 -10.03 3.32
C PHE A 59 12.94 -9.04 4.01
N SER A 60 12.57 -7.97 3.29
CA SER A 60 11.61 -6.98 3.75
C SER A 60 10.81 -6.43 2.57
N ALA A 61 9.50 -6.26 2.75
CA ALA A 61 8.63 -5.57 1.82
C ALA A 61 7.74 -4.55 2.56
N PRO A 62 7.70 -3.28 2.12
CA PRO A 62 6.94 -2.23 2.79
C PRO A 62 5.44 -2.38 2.57
N GLY A 63 4.65 -1.79 3.48
CA GLY A 63 3.31 -1.34 3.16
C GLY A 63 3.34 -0.07 2.30
N ARG A 64 2.17 0.46 1.96
CA ARG A 64 2.05 1.67 1.15
C ARG A 64 1.05 2.66 1.72
N THR A 65 1.18 3.92 1.34
CA THR A 65 0.17 4.96 1.52
C THR A 65 -0.31 5.47 0.17
N GLU A 66 -1.61 5.73 0.02
CA GLU A 66 -2.16 6.49 -1.10
C GLU A 66 -1.92 7.97 -0.83
N VAL A 67 -1.26 8.66 -1.76
CA VAL A 67 -0.90 10.08 -1.61
C VAL A 67 -1.84 10.96 -2.41
N GLY A 68 -2.14 10.63 -3.66
CA GLY A 68 -3.03 11.37 -4.55
C GLY A 68 -3.82 10.45 -5.49
N GLY A 69 -4.89 10.98 -6.10
CA GLY A 69 -5.74 10.21 -7.01
C GLY A 69 -6.77 9.34 -6.28
N ASN A 70 -7.45 9.89 -5.28
CA ASN A 70 -8.44 9.16 -4.49
C ASN A 70 -9.59 8.65 -5.36
N HIS A 71 -9.79 7.34 -5.41
CA HIS A 71 -10.83 6.68 -6.21
C HIS A 71 -10.77 6.96 -7.72
N THR A 72 -9.59 7.22 -8.27
CA THR A 72 -9.43 7.43 -9.72
C THR A 72 -9.07 6.16 -10.49
N ASP A 73 -8.42 5.21 -9.85
CA ASP A 73 -7.85 3.98 -10.43
C ASP A 73 -8.91 3.09 -11.12
N HIS A 74 -10.05 2.87 -10.47
CA HIS A 74 -11.13 2.03 -11.01
C HIS A 74 -11.84 2.66 -12.25
N ASN A 75 -11.59 3.94 -12.53
CA ASN A 75 -11.99 4.63 -13.76
C ASN A 75 -10.82 4.93 -14.69
N HIS A 76 -9.74 4.15 -14.60
CA HIS A 76 -8.52 4.24 -15.39
C HIS A 76 -7.78 5.58 -15.24
N GLY A 77 -7.91 6.22 -14.07
CA GLY A 77 -7.23 7.47 -13.75
C GLY A 77 -5.79 7.27 -13.28
N ARG A 78 -5.21 8.36 -12.79
CA ARG A 78 -3.86 8.41 -12.23
C ARG A 78 -3.91 8.35 -10.72
N VAL A 79 -2.87 7.76 -10.14
CA VAL A 79 -2.63 7.74 -8.71
C VAL A 79 -1.19 8.12 -8.39
N LEU A 80 -0.98 8.67 -7.20
CA LEU A 80 0.32 8.84 -6.57
C LEU A 80 0.30 8.06 -5.26
N ALA A 81 1.23 7.12 -5.11
CA ALA A 81 1.37 6.30 -3.91
C ALA A 81 2.82 6.31 -3.43
N ALA A 82 3.06 5.83 -2.22
CA ALA A 82 4.42 5.73 -1.70
C ALA A 82 4.60 4.50 -0.79
N GLY A 83 5.78 3.89 -0.85
CA GLY A 83 6.21 2.89 0.13
C GLY A 83 6.47 3.54 1.49
N ILE A 84 6.12 2.84 2.57
CA ILE A 84 6.26 3.34 3.95
C ILE A 84 7.19 2.45 4.79
N ASN A 85 7.64 2.97 5.92
CA ASN A 85 8.54 2.26 6.85
C ASN A 85 7.91 1.07 7.58
N LEU A 86 6.59 0.97 7.66
CA LEU A 86 5.94 -0.23 8.17
C LEU A 86 6.03 -1.32 7.12
N ASP A 87 6.55 -2.48 7.51
CA ASP A 87 6.88 -3.55 6.59
C ASP A 87 6.53 -4.94 7.12
N ALA A 88 6.50 -5.90 6.19
CA ALA A 88 6.57 -7.31 6.47
C ALA A 88 8.01 -7.79 6.22
N ILE A 89 8.57 -8.57 7.15
CA ILE A 89 9.92 -9.13 7.09
C ILE A 89 9.89 -10.65 7.03
N ALA A 90 10.92 -11.25 6.43
CA ALA A 90 11.06 -12.71 6.37
C ALA A 90 12.50 -13.16 6.59
N ALA A 91 12.63 -14.35 7.21
CA ALA A 91 13.82 -15.18 7.15
C ALA A 91 13.47 -16.44 6.37
N ALA A 92 14.19 -16.73 5.28
CA ALA A 92 13.85 -17.85 4.41
C ALA A 92 15.09 -18.62 3.93
N SER A 93 14.92 -19.93 3.71
CA SER A 93 15.93 -20.83 3.19
C SER A 93 15.30 -21.80 2.20
N LYS A 94 16.01 -22.11 1.10
CA LYS A 94 15.60 -23.16 0.16
C LYS A 94 15.48 -24.51 0.85
N ASN A 95 14.57 -25.34 0.37
CA ASN A 95 14.56 -26.77 0.64
C ASN A 95 14.50 -27.56 -0.67
N ASP A 96 14.75 -28.89 -0.59
CA ASP A 96 14.77 -29.78 -1.75
C ASP A 96 13.46 -30.56 -1.91
N GLU A 97 12.41 -30.20 -1.15
CA GLU A 97 11.15 -30.95 -1.08
C GLU A 97 10.09 -30.46 -2.08
N ASN A 98 10.33 -29.34 -2.77
CA ASN A 98 9.31 -28.62 -3.56
C ASN A 98 8.05 -28.20 -2.74
N ILE A 99 8.19 -28.11 -1.44
CA ILE A 99 7.14 -27.65 -0.52
C ILE A 99 7.52 -26.26 -0.02
N VAL A 100 6.59 -25.33 -0.04
CA VAL A 100 6.73 -24.02 0.59
C VAL A 100 6.05 -24.06 1.94
N ARG A 101 6.79 -23.73 3.00
CA ARG A 101 6.27 -23.60 4.36
C ARG A 101 6.51 -22.16 4.83
N VAL A 102 5.45 -21.46 5.16
CA VAL A 102 5.54 -20.09 5.69
C VAL A 102 4.86 -20.03 7.05
N LYS A 103 5.62 -19.74 8.08
CA LYS A 103 5.13 -19.49 9.43
C LYS A 103 5.08 -17.99 9.67
N SER A 104 3.89 -17.42 9.64
CA SER A 104 3.65 -16.01 9.99
C SER A 104 3.41 -15.87 11.49
N GLU A 105 3.96 -14.82 12.10
CA GLU A 105 3.79 -14.51 13.51
C GLU A 105 2.29 -14.43 13.87
N GLY A 106 1.89 -15.20 14.89
CA GLY A 106 0.50 -15.24 15.35
C GLY A 106 -0.45 -16.13 14.53
N TYR A 107 0.01 -16.76 13.44
CA TYR A 107 -0.82 -17.61 12.56
C TYR A 107 -0.30 -19.06 12.52
N SER A 108 -1.12 -19.97 12.01
CA SER A 108 -0.71 -21.33 11.67
C SER A 108 0.29 -21.33 10.52
N MET A 109 1.05 -22.40 10.36
CA MET A 109 1.96 -22.57 9.23
C MET A 109 1.18 -22.82 7.94
N ASP A 110 1.42 -22.02 6.91
CA ASP A 110 0.97 -22.28 5.56
C ASP A 110 1.87 -23.33 4.90
N VAL A 111 1.27 -24.29 4.21
CA VAL A 111 1.99 -25.34 3.48
C VAL A 111 1.44 -25.43 2.07
N VAL A 112 2.31 -25.21 1.07
CA VAL A 112 1.95 -25.21 -0.35
C VAL A 112 2.88 -26.12 -1.12
N ASP A 113 2.30 -27.06 -1.89
CA ASP A 113 3.05 -27.88 -2.85
C ASP A 113 3.33 -27.07 -4.12
N ALA A 114 4.62 -26.80 -4.38
CA ALA A 114 5.07 -26.04 -5.54
C ALA A 114 4.99 -26.86 -6.86
N THR A 115 4.67 -28.14 -6.79
CA THR A 115 4.44 -28.98 -7.98
C THR A 115 3.00 -28.89 -8.48
N ASP A 116 2.03 -28.60 -7.60
CA ASP A 116 0.61 -28.35 -7.91
C ASP A 116 0.25 -26.89 -7.63
N LEU A 117 0.15 -26.11 -8.70
CA LEU A 117 -0.19 -24.69 -8.67
C LEU A 117 -1.62 -24.43 -9.18
N SER A 118 -2.48 -25.43 -9.22
CA SER A 118 -3.91 -25.24 -9.52
C SER A 118 -4.58 -24.39 -8.43
N VAL A 119 -5.60 -23.61 -8.82
CA VAL A 119 -6.41 -22.84 -7.85
C VAL A 119 -7.12 -23.82 -6.92
N ASN A 120 -6.93 -23.66 -5.62
CA ASN A 120 -7.60 -24.47 -4.60
C ASN A 120 -8.74 -23.64 -3.98
N PRO A 121 -10.01 -23.98 -4.24
CA PRO A 121 -11.15 -23.25 -3.70
C PRO A 121 -11.18 -23.20 -2.16
N ASN A 122 -10.58 -24.18 -1.49
CA ASN A 122 -10.54 -24.21 -0.02
C ASN A 122 -9.51 -23.24 0.59
N GLU A 123 -8.60 -22.72 -0.24
CA GLU A 123 -7.60 -21.71 0.17
C GLU A 123 -8.08 -20.28 -0.09
N MET A 124 -9.16 -20.07 -0.86
CA MET A 124 -9.66 -18.73 -1.18
C MET A 124 -9.95 -17.93 0.10
N GLY A 125 -9.46 -16.69 0.12
CA GLY A 125 -9.54 -15.82 1.31
C GLY A 125 -8.49 -16.11 2.39
N HIS A 126 -7.56 -17.05 2.17
CA HIS A 126 -6.53 -17.44 3.13
C HIS A 126 -5.12 -17.30 2.52
N SER A 127 -4.11 -17.11 3.39
CA SER A 127 -2.71 -16.87 2.98
C SER A 127 -2.09 -17.95 2.08
N PRO A 128 -2.40 -19.27 2.20
CA PRO A 128 -1.87 -20.26 1.26
C PRO A 128 -2.22 -19.96 -0.20
N ALA A 129 -3.41 -19.40 -0.48
CA ALA A 129 -3.79 -19.00 -1.83
C ALA A 129 -2.85 -17.92 -2.40
N LEU A 130 -2.45 -16.93 -1.59
CA LEU A 130 -1.51 -15.90 -2.00
C LEU A 130 -0.14 -16.50 -2.32
N VAL A 131 0.37 -17.39 -1.47
CA VAL A 131 1.66 -18.07 -1.71
C VAL A 131 1.60 -18.88 -3.00
N ARG A 132 0.55 -19.71 -3.18
CA ARG A 132 0.34 -20.51 -4.41
C ARG A 132 0.21 -19.63 -5.65
N GLY A 133 -0.55 -18.55 -5.56
CA GLY A 133 -0.75 -17.59 -6.65
C GLY A 133 0.53 -16.89 -7.07
N VAL A 134 1.38 -16.49 -6.11
CA VAL A 134 2.70 -15.90 -6.39
C VAL A 134 3.59 -16.91 -7.13
N LEU A 135 3.69 -18.16 -6.64
CA LEU A 135 4.46 -19.21 -7.34
C LEU A 135 3.95 -19.45 -8.77
N ALA A 136 2.61 -19.54 -8.94
CA ALA A 136 1.99 -19.70 -10.25
C ALA A 136 2.27 -18.50 -11.17
N GLY A 137 2.25 -17.29 -10.63
CA GLY A 137 2.60 -16.07 -11.34
C GLY A 137 4.04 -16.10 -11.83
N PHE A 138 5.00 -16.44 -10.98
CA PHE A 138 6.41 -16.61 -11.39
C PHE A 138 6.53 -17.61 -12.55
N LYS A 139 5.92 -18.78 -12.43
CA LYS A 139 5.92 -19.80 -13.50
C LYS A 139 5.27 -19.27 -14.78
N LYS A 140 4.15 -18.57 -14.69
CA LYS A 140 3.44 -17.95 -15.82
C LYS A 140 4.31 -16.94 -16.58
N TYR A 141 5.13 -16.18 -15.87
CA TYR A 141 6.09 -15.23 -16.45
C TYR A 141 7.43 -15.87 -16.87
N GLY A 142 7.57 -17.19 -16.76
CA GLY A 142 8.75 -17.93 -17.21
C GLY A 142 9.91 -17.96 -16.21
N TYR A 143 9.69 -17.60 -14.97
CA TYR A 143 10.69 -17.60 -13.91
C TYR A 143 10.73 -18.92 -13.13
N LYS A 144 11.86 -19.15 -12.46
CA LYS A 144 12.07 -20.35 -11.63
C LYS A 144 11.36 -20.23 -10.29
N ILE A 145 10.86 -21.36 -9.83
CA ILE A 145 10.30 -21.54 -8.49
C ILE A 145 10.86 -22.79 -7.84
N GLY A 146 10.65 -22.96 -6.54
CA GLY A 146 11.02 -24.18 -5.80
C GLY A 146 10.53 -24.08 -4.36
N GLY A 147 10.80 -25.12 -3.57
CA GLY A 147 10.44 -25.19 -2.17
C GLY A 147 11.34 -24.33 -1.28
N PHE A 148 10.74 -23.70 -0.27
CA PHE A 148 11.47 -22.96 0.76
C PHE A 148 10.71 -23.00 2.09
N ASP A 149 11.47 -22.80 3.16
CA ASP A 149 10.91 -22.64 4.50
C ASP A 149 11.15 -21.20 4.95
N ALA A 150 10.13 -20.56 5.51
CA ALA A 150 10.21 -19.17 5.93
C ALA A 150 9.47 -18.91 7.25
N THR A 151 9.99 -17.96 8.03
CA THR A 151 9.27 -17.27 9.09
C THR A 151 9.03 -15.82 8.67
N THR A 152 7.87 -15.26 9.02
CA THR A 152 7.50 -13.87 8.68
C THR A 152 6.90 -13.14 9.86
N ALA A 153 7.14 -11.83 9.95
CA ALA A 153 6.51 -10.94 10.91
C ALA A 153 6.14 -9.62 10.22
N SER A 154 5.01 -9.00 10.58
CA SER A 154 4.53 -7.79 9.94
C SER A 154 4.18 -6.70 10.94
N ARG A 155 4.60 -5.46 10.63
CA ARG A 155 4.12 -4.22 11.26
C ARG A 155 3.10 -3.49 10.39
N VAL A 156 2.80 -3.99 9.18
CA VAL A 156 1.75 -3.41 8.34
C VAL A 156 0.39 -3.82 8.91
N ILE A 157 -0.32 -2.84 9.45
CA ILE A 157 -1.54 -3.07 10.22
C ILE A 157 -2.68 -3.45 9.28
N ALA A 158 -3.28 -4.60 9.53
CA ALA A 158 -4.46 -5.05 8.78
C ALA A 158 -5.65 -4.10 9.01
N GLY A 159 -6.36 -3.73 7.94
CA GLY A 159 -7.52 -2.83 8.03
C GLY A 159 -7.22 -1.35 8.17
N SER A 160 -5.94 -0.94 8.28
CA SER A 160 -5.54 0.48 8.39
C SER A 160 -5.45 1.22 7.05
N GLY A 161 -5.76 0.56 5.94
CA GLY A 161 -5.55 1.14 4.61
C GLY A 161 -4.08 1.20 4.15
N LEU A 162 -3.16 0.48 4.82
CA LEU A 162 -1.73 0.46 4.50
C LEU A 162 -1.30 -0.77 3.68
N SER A 163 -2.25 -1.58 3.20
CA SER A 163 -2.08 -2.73 2.30
C SER A 163 -1.21 -3.87 2.82
N SER A 164 -1.64 -4.47 3.93
CA SER A 164 -0.96 -5.63 4.51
C SER A 164 -0.93 -6.85 3.56
N SER A 165 -1.98 -7.10 2.76
CA SER A 165 -2.00 -8.16 1.76
C SER A 165 -0.94 -7.96 0.68
N ALA A 166 -0.88 -6.78 0.07
CA ALA A 166 0.09 -6.47 -0.96
C ALA A 166 1.54 -6.53 -0.45
N ALA A 167 1.79 -6.06 0.78
CA ALA A 167 3.10 -6.18 1.42
C ALA A 167 3.53 -7.65 1.58
N TYR A 168 2.59 -8.52 1.99
CA TYR A 168 2.84 -9.96 2.14
C TYR A 168 3.10 -10.64 0.78
N GLU A 169 2.27 -10.35 -0.22
CA GLU A 169 2.41 -10.88 -1.58
C GLU A 169 3.75 -10.49 -2.19
N VAL A 170 4.13 -9.22 -2.07
CA VAL A 170 5.43 -8.69 -2.53
C VAL A 170 6.57 -9.32 -1.74
N LEU A 171 6.42 -9.55 -0.42
CA LEU A 171 7.43 -10.25 0.38
C LEU A 171 7.66 -11.67 -0.14
N VAL A 172 6.58 -12.43 -0.39
CA VAL A 172 6.69 -13.79 -0.97
C VAL A 172 7.34 -13.73 -2.36
N GLY A 173 6.93 -12.79 -3.21
CA GLY A 173 7.53 -12.56 -4.52
C GLY A 173 9.02 -12.23 -4.43
N THR A 174 9.41 -11.40 -3.46
CA THR A 174 10.81 -11.04 -3.20
C THR A 174 11.62 -12.28 -2.77
N MET A 175 11.09 -13.09 -1.86
CA MET A 175 11.75 -14.36 -1.47
C MET A 175 11.99 -15.25 -2.68
N VAL A 176 10.97 -15.50 -3.50
CA VAL A 176 11.10 -16.35 -4.71
C VAL A 176 12.09 -15.75 -5.71
N ASN A 177 12.07 -14.42 -5.91
CA ASN A 177 13.01 -13.74 -6.80
C ASN A 177 14.44 -13.97 -6.39
N TYR A 178 14.78 -13.73 -5.14
CA TYR A 178 16.16 -13.85 -4.68
C TYR A 178 16.59 -15.31 -4.44
N LEU A 179 15.69 -16.17 -4.00
CA LEU A 179 16.02 -17.59 -3.78
C LEU A 179 16.22 -18.33 -5.12
N TYR A 180 15.46 -18.03 -6.17
CA TYR A 180 15.45 -18.84 -7.39
C TYR A 180 15.83 -18.11 -8.67
N ASN A 181 15.84 -16.76 -8.66
CA ASN A 181 16.05 -15.93 -9.85
C ASN A 181 17.16 -14.88 -9.67
N ASP A 182 18.04 -15.03 -8.67
CA ASP A 182 19.17 -14.15 -8.39
C ASP A 182 18.82 -12.67 -8.25
N GLY A 183 17.60 -12.34 -7.82
CA GLY A 183 17.11 -10.97 -7.70
C GLY A 183 16.86 -10.25 -9.05
N LYS A 184 16.75 -10.99 -10.17
CA LYS A 184 16.68 -10.39 -11.54
C LYS A 184 15.26 -10.05 -12.00
N VAL A 185 14.23 -10.46 -11.27
CA VAL A 185 12.85 -10.09 -11.58
C VAL A 185 12.63 -8.67 -11.11
N ASP A 186 12.22 -7.79 -12.03
CA ASP A 186 12.00 -6.38 -11.73
C ASP A 186 10.77 -6.16 -10.83
N ALA A 187 10.73 -5.01 -10.16
CA ALA A 187 9.69 -4.65 -9.20
C ALA A 187 8.29 -4.59 -9.84
N VAL A 188 8.18 -4.13 -11.08
CA VAL A 188 6.91 -4.05 -11.81
C VAL A 188 6.36 -5.44 -12.09
N THR A 189 7.21 -6.37 -12.47
CA THR A 189 6.83 -7.77 -12.69
C THR A 189 6.40 -8.43 -11.38
N ILE A 190 7.11 -8.21 -10.27
CA ILE A 190 6.71 -8.71 -8.94
C ILE A 190 5.33 -8.18 -8.55
N ALA A 191 5.07 -6.89 -8.74
CA ALA A 191 3.76 -6.29 -8.47
C ALA A 191 2.63 -6.93 -9.30
N LYS A 192 2.85 -7.17 -10.60
CA LYS A 192 1.88 -7.86 -11.47
C LYS A 192 1.63 -9.30 -11.04
N ILE A 193 2.66 -10.01 -10.59
CA ILE A 193 2.55 -11.36 -10.04
C ILE A 193 1.72 -11.34 -8.74
N ALA A 194 1.99 -10.39 -7.84
CA ALA A 194 1.26 -10.22 -6.60
C ALA A 194 -0.22 -9.92 -6.84
N GLN A 195 -0.54 -8.98 -7.73
CA GLN A 195 -1.93 -8.72 -8.14
C GLN A 195 -2.62 -9.96 -8.74
N TYR A 196 -1.91 -10.72 -9.58
CA TYR A 196 -2.43 -11.97 -10.14
C TYR A 196 -2.78 -12.97 -9.04
N ALA A 197 -1.95 -13.09 -8.00
CA ALA A 197 -2.21 -13.95 -6.86
C ALA A 197 -3.48 -13.51 -6.09
N GLU A 198 -3.65 -12.21 -5.84
CA GLU A 198 -4.83 -11.69 -5.12
C GLU A 198 -6.12 -11.88 -5.94
N ASN A 199 -6.07 -11.60 -7.24
CA ASN A 199 -7.26 -11.69 -8.10
C ASN A 199 -7.68 -13.12 -8.42
N GLU A 200 -6.74 -13.98 -8.82
CA GLU A 200 -7.04 -15.30 -9.38
C GLU A 200 -7.05 -16.42 -8.34
N TYR A 201 -6.27 -16.29 -7.26
CA TYR A 201 -6.11 -17.33 -6.25
C TYR A 201 -6.81 -16.98 -4.94
N PHE A 202 -6.59 -15.78 -4.42
CA PHE A 202 -7.24 -15.33 -3.20
C PHE A 202 -8.73 -15.00 -3.40
N GLY A 203 -9.11 -14.60 -4.64
CA GLY A 203 -10.49 -14.32 -4.99
C GLY A 203 -10.98 -12.93 -4.62
N LYS A 204 -10.07 -11.98 -4.40
CA LYS A 204 -10.41 -10.59 -4.11
C LYS A 204 -9.93 -9.70 -5.27
N PRO A 205 -10.85 -9.22 -6.13
CA PRO A 205 -10.49 -8.29 -7.20
C PRO A 205 -9.87 -7.01 -6.66
N CYS A 206 -8.66 -6.69 -7.10
CA CYS A 206 -7.94 -5.47 -6.71
C CYS A 206 -7.30 -4.78 -7.92
N GLY A 207 -7.04 -3.46 -7.79
CA GLY A 207 -6.18 -2.70 -8.69
C GLY A 207 -4.69 -3.05 -8.48
N LEU A 208 -3.81 -2.42 -9.26
CA LEU A 208 -2.36 -2.70 -9.20
C LEU A 208 -1.61 -1.71 -8.29
N MET A 209 -2.25 -0.65 -7.80
CA MET A 209 -1.60 0.42 -7.05
C MET A 209 -0.86 -0.10 -5.81
N ASP A 210 -1.52 -0.94 -5.04
CA ASP A 210 -1.02 -1.44 -3.76
C ASP A 210 0.26 -2.25 -3.92
N GLN A 211 0.20 -3.25 -4.78
CA GLN A 211 1.34 -4.12 -5.08
C GLN A 211 2.48 -3.34 -5.73
N MET A 212 2.15 -2.35 -6.58
CA MET A 212 3.17 -1.54 -7.24
C MET A 212 3.94 -0.67 -6.24
N ALA A 213 3.24 0.05 -5.36
CA ALA A 213 3.87 0.88 -4.35
C ALA A 213 4.70 0.07 -3.34
N CYS A 214 4.21 -1.12 -2.93
CA CYS A 214 4.96 -2.03 -2.06
C CYS A 214 6.19 -2.63 -2.76
N SER A 215 6.13 -2.86 -4.06
CA SER A 215 7.20 -3.50 -4.82
C SER A 215 8.29 -2.53 -5.27
N VAL A 216 7.93 -1.32 -5.65
CA VAL A 216 8.85 -0.28 -6.13
C VAL A 216 9.48 0.49 -4.97
N GLY A 217 8.67 0.90 -3.97
CA GLY A 217 9.10 1.81 -2.90
C GLY A 217 9.15 3.27 -3.35
N GLY A 218 9.65 4.17 -2.49
CA GLY A 218 9.67 5.60 -2.78
C GLY A 218 8.29 6.15 -3.11
N PHE A 219 8.25 7.28 -3.80
CA PHE A 219 7.01 7.76 -4.44
C PHE A 219 6.90 7.16 -5.84
N VAL A 220 5.71 6.67 -6.17
CA VAL A 220 5.41 6.11 -7.49
C VAL A 220 4.11 6.68 -8.01
N THR A 221 4.13 7.18 -9.25
CA THR A 221 2.90 7.57 -9.96
C THR A 221 2.54 6.50 -11.00
N ILE A 222 1.25 6.24 -11.12
CA ILE A 222 0.73 5.21 -12.03
C ILE A 222 -0.41 5.83 -12.84
N ASP A 223 -0.30 5.77 -14.17
CA ASP A 223 -1.39 6.12 -15.09
C ASP A 223 -2.06 4.83 -15.61
N PHE A 224 -3.30 4.59 -15.20
CA PHE A 224 -4.08 3.42 -15.60
C PHE A 224 -4.87 3.61 -16.91
N ASN A 225 -4.47 4.55 -17.76
CA ASN A 225 -5.14 4.75 -19.06
C ASN A 225 -5.28 3.43 -19.87
N ASP A 226 -4.24 2.59 -19.84
CA ASP A 226 -4.31 1.18 -20.22
C ASP A 226 -4.01 0.30 -19.00
N PRO A 227 -5.02 -0.29 -18.31
CA PRO A 227 -4.79 -1.09 -17.13
C PRO A 227 -3.96 -2.36 -17.35
N LYS A 228 -3.87 -2.83 -18.61
CA LYS A 228 -3.02 -3.98 -18.94
C LYS A 228 -1.54 -3.59 -19.04
N ASN A 229 -1.28 -2.35 -19.44
CA ASN A 229 0.05 -1.78 -19.59
C ASN A 229 0.10 -0.37 -18.95
N PRO A 230 -0.08 -0.26 -17.62
CA PRO A 230 -0.06 1.04 -16.96
C PRO A 230 1.33 1.69 -17.10
N VAL A 231 1.33 3.01 -17.21
CA VAL A 231 2.58 3.78 -17.18
C VAL A 231 2.95 4.01 -15.71
N ILE A 232 4.14 3.55 -15.33
CA ILE A 232 4.63 3.58 -13.96
C ILE A 232 5.92 4.41 -13.95
N GLU A 233 5.98 5.43 -13.10
CA GLU A 233 7.16 6.26 -12.95
C GLU A 233 7.49 6.46 -11.48
N GLU A 234 8.76 6.30 -11.13
CA GLU A 234 9.27 6.73 -9.83
C GLU A 234 9.33 8.25 -9.78
N VAL A 235 9.01 8.81 -8.61
CA VAL A 235 9.07 10.24 -8.36
C VAL A 235 10.18 10.51 -7.37
N ASP A 236 11.30 11.03 -7.86
CA ASP A 236 12.46 11.35 -7.02
C ASP A 236 12.15 12.55 -6.12
N PHE A 237 11.98 12.29 -4.83
CA PHE A 237 11.77 13.30 -3.81
C PHE A 237 12.23 12.80 -2.44
N ASP A 238 13.15 13.52 -1.83
CA ASP A 238 13.65 13.23 -0.49
C ASP A 238 12.71 13.81 0.58
N PHE A 239 11.71 13.01 0.97
CA PHE A 239 10.73 13.41 1.97
C PHE A 239 11.36 13.71 3.34
N ALA A 240 12.48 13.10 3.69
CA ALA A 240 13.14 13.32 4.98
C ALA A 240 13.63 14.78 5.14
N LYS A 241 13.85 15.48 4.04
CA LYS A 241 14.33 16.88 4.03
C LYS A 241 13.22 17.93 3.95
N CYS A 242 11.95 17.55 3.80
CA CYS A 242 10.87 18.51 3.63
C CYS A 242 10.40 19.18 4.94
N GLY A 243 10.95 18.79 6.09
CA GLY A 243 10.59 19.36 7.40
C GLY A 243 9.21 18.92 7.93
N HIS A 244 8.64 17.87 7.36
CA HIS A 244 7.34 17.32 7.73
C HIS A 244 7.44 15.82 8.00
N SER A 245 6.51 15.32 8.80
CA SER A 245 6.26 13.89 9.01
C SER A 245 4.93 13.50 8.38
N LEU A 246 4.87 12.31 7.80
CA LEU A 246 3.63 11.71 7.34
C LEU A 246 2.93 11.05 8.52
N CYS A 247 1.69 11.44 8.81
CA CYS A 247 0.87 10.81 9.84
C CYS A 247 -0.35 10.15 9.22
N ILE A 248 -0.61 8.91 9.60
CA ILE A 248 -1.88 8.23 9.35
C ILE A 248 -2.60 8.10 10.68
N VAL A 249 -3.80 8.64 10.77
CA VAL A 249 -4.61 8.58 11.99
C VAL A 249 -5.76 7.60 11.78
N ASP A 250 -5.77 6.52 12.55
CA ASP A 250 -6.89 5.58 12.59
C ASP A 250 -7.99 6.13 13.48
N THR A 251 -9.11 6.48 12.86
CA THR A 251 -10.24 7.11 13.55
C THR A 251 -11.13 6.11 14.29
N LYS A 252 -10.77 4.81 14.27
CA LYS A 252 -11.55 3.71 14.86
C LYS A 252 -13.00 3.60 14.34
N GLY A 253 -13.26 4.19 13.18
CA GLY A 253 -14.54 4.01 12.49
C GLY A 253 -14.71 2.57 12.01
N SER A 254 -15.94 2.03 12.17
CA SER A 254 -16.25 0.68 11.68
C SER A 254 -16.45 0.68 10.17
N HIS A 255 -15.88 -0.31 9.49
CA HIS A 255 -16.10 -0.59 8.07
C HIS A 255 -17.29 -1.55 7.85
N SER A 256 -17.92 -2.07 8.93
CA SER A 256 -19.10 -2.93 8.81
C SER A 256 -20.23 -2.17 8.10
N ASP A 257 -20.93 -2.85 7.20
CA ASP A 257 -22.06 -2.32 6.43
C ASP A 257 -21.77 -1.17 5.46
N LEU A 258 -20.48 -0.91 5.12
CA LEU A 258 -20.08 0.13 4.17
C LEU A 258 -19.81 -0.38 2.76
N THR A 259 -19.90 -1.67 2.50
CA THR A 259 -19.61 -2.28 1.18
C THR A 259 -20.38 -1.61 0.05
N ASP A 260 -21.67 -1.31 0.26
CA ASP A 260 -22.51 -0.63 -0.74
C ASP A 260 -22.04 0.80 -1.02
N GLU A 261 -21.54 1.52 0.01
CA GLU A 261 -21.03 2.88 -0.14
C GLU A 261 -19.74 2.90 -0.97
N TYR A 262 -18.84 1.94 -0.75
CA TYR A 262 -17.64 1.78 -1.58
C TYR A 262 -17.98 1.41 -3.02
N ALA A 263 -18.88 0.43 -3.20
CA ALA A 263 -19.35 0.01 -4.51
C ALA A 263 -20.02 1.17 -5.27
N ALA A 264 -20.80 1.99 -4.58
CA ALA A 264 -21.52 3.13 -5.17
C ALA A 264 -20.57 4.19 -5.75
N ILE A 265 -19.36 4.38 -5.21
CA ILE A 265 -18.41 5.33 -5.81
C ILE A 265 -18.08 4.91 -7.24
N ARG A 266 -17.71 3.65 -7.41
CA ARG A 266 -17.35 3.10 -8.70
C ARG A 266 -18.56 3.07 -9.66
N THR A 267 -19.67 2.47 -9.24
CA THR A 267 -20.85 2.29 -10.11
C THR A 267 -21.46 3.60 -10.53
N GLU A 268 -21.45 4.63 -9.68
CA GLU A 268 -21.95 5.96 -10.05
C GLU A 268 -21.02 6.67 -11.06
N MET A 269 -19.70 6.55 -10.93
CA MET A 269 -18.76 7.06 -11.93
C MET A 269 -18.92 6.32 -13.27
N GLU A 270 -19.06 5.00 -13.24
CA GLU A 270 -19.30 4.17 -14.43
C GLU A 270 -20.63 4.51 -15.09
N SER A 271 -21.71 4.80 -14.33
CA SER A 271 -23.00 5.20 -14.90
C SER A 271 -22.93 6.52 -15.69
N VAL A 272 -22.06 7.44 -15.27
CA VAL A 272 -21.79 8.66 -16.05
C VAL A 272 -21.07 8.32 -17.36
N ALA A 273 -20.07 7.41 -17.34
CA ALA A 273 -19.38 6.97 -18.55
C ALA A 273 -20.34 6.23 -19.51
N GLU A 274 -21.21 5.37 -18.98
CA GLU A 274 -22.21 4.63 -19.75
C GLU A 274 -23.19 5.54 -20.49
N PHE A 275 -23.55 6.70 -19.93
CA PHE A 275 -24.37 7.71 -20.60
C PHE A 275 -23.74 8.16 -21.93
N PHE A 276 -22.42 8.15 -22.05
CA PHE A 276 -21.65 8.45 -23.27
C PHE A 276 -21.30 7.19 -24.08
N GLY A 277 -21.84 6.00 -23.73
CA GLY A 277 -21.51 4.75 -24.39
C GLY A 277 -20.08 4.25 -24.12
N LYS A 278 -19.48 4.69 -22.98
CA LYS A 278 -18.14 4.34 -22.54
C LYS A 278 -18.21 3.46 -21.28
N LYS A 279 -17.10 2.80 -20.96
CA LYS A 279 -17.02 1.93 -19.76
C LYS A 279 -16.53 2.67 -18.54
N VAL A 280 -15.63 3.64 -18.72
CA VAL A 280 -14.97 4.38 -17.64
C VAL A 280 -14.85 5.85 -18.00
N LEU A 281 -14.76 6.73 -16.98
CA LEU A 281 -14.67 8.17 -17.17
C LEU A 281 -13.43 8.62 -17.94
N ARG A 282 -12.33 7.86 -17.89
CA ARG A 282 -11.12 8.18 -18.67
C ARG A 282 -11.34 8.22 -20.18
N GLU A 283 -12.34 7.50 -20.68
CA GLU A 283 -12.71 7.44 -22.12
C GLU A 283 -13.63 8.61 -22.55
N VAL A 284 -14.10 9.43 -21.60
CA VAL A 284 -14.96 10.61 -21.84
C VAL A 284 -14.15 11.86 -21.57
N SER A 285 -14.16 12.83 -22.50
CA SER A 285 -13.47 14.10 -22.25
C SER A 285 -14.21 14.93 -21.20
N GLU A 286 -13.47 15.69 -20.38
CA GLU A 286 -14.06 16.57 -19.37
C GLU A 286 -14.96 17.64 -20.01
N GLU A 287 -14.63 18.10 -21.22
CA GLU A 287 -15.43 19.07 -21.98
C GLU A 287 -16.77 18.47 -22.40
N GLU A 288 -16.76 17.25 -22.95
CA GLU A 288 -17.98 16.53 -23.32
C GLU A 288 -18.86 16.28 -22.09
N PHE A 289 -18.29 15.81 -20.99
CA PHE A 289 -18.99 15.65 -19.72
C PHE A 289 -19.65 16.96 -19.27
N LYS A 290 -18.90 18.07 -19.22
CA LYS A 290 -19.42 19.36 -18.78
C LYS A 290 -20.56 19.89 -19.67
N SER A 291 -20.51 19.59 -20.97
CA SER A 291 -21.56 20.04 -21.93
C SER A 291 -22.91 19.35 -21.70
N LYS A 292 -22.92 18.20 -20.99
CA LYS A 292 -24.10 17.35 -20.80
C LYS A 292 -24.62 17.26 -19.37
N ILE A 293 -24.16 18.15 -18.48
CA ILE A 293 -24.53 18.09 -17.03
C ILE A 293 -26.06 18.12 -16.83
N ARG A 294 -26.80 18.88 -17.63
CA ARG A 294 -28.26 18.95 -17.49
C ARG A 294 -28.91 17.59 -17.80
N GLU A 295 -28.51 16.95 -18.87
CA GLU A 295 -29.03 15.65 -19.30
C GLU A 295 -28.59 14.54 -18.34
N LEU A 296 -27.31 14.55 -17.92
CA LEU A 296 -26.77 13.63 -16.92
C LEU A 296 -27.56 13.71 -15.61
N ARG A 297 -27.92 14.91 -15.16
CA ARG A 297 -28.68 15.10 -13.92
C ARG A 297 -30.00 14.32 -13.93
N LEU A 298 -30.65 14.26 -15.08
CA LEU A 298 -31.93 13.55 -15.25
C LEU A 298 -31.72 12.04 -15.40
N ALA A 299 -30.57 11.61 -15.93
CA ALA A 299 -30.27 10.21 -16.21
C ALA A 299 -29.66 9.47 -15.03
N VAL A 300 -28.66 10.05 -14.33
CA VAL A 300 -27.84 9.37 -13.32
C VAL A 300 -27.86 10.04 -11.95
N GLY A 301 -28.42 11.27 -11.84
CA GLY A 301 -28.55 12.01 -10.59
C GLY A 301 -27.32 12.85 -10.22
N ASP A 302 -27.51 13.71 -9.20
CA ASP A 302 -26.54 14.75 -8.82
C ASP A 302 -25.25 14.15 -8.23
N ARG A 303 -25.33 13.09 -7.40
CA ARG A 303 -24.16 12.51 -6.74
C ARG A 303 -23.20 11.83 -7.73
N ALA A 304 -23.71 11.15 -8.74
CA ALA A 304 -22.89 10.56 -9.79
C ALA A 304 -22.10 11.63 -10.57
N ILE A 305 -22.72 12.77 -10.85
CA ILE A 305 -22.07 13.92 -11.49
C ILE A 305 -20.98 14.51 -10.60
N LEU A 306 -21.24 14.70 -9.31
CA LEU A 306 -20.25 15.20 -8.35
C LEU A 306 -19.03 14.26 -8.27
N ARG A 307 -19.25 12.94 -8.23
CA ARG A 307 -18.19 11.93 -8.26
C ARG A 307 -17.39 11.96 -9.55
N ALA A 308 -18.04 12.17 -10.70
CA ALA A 308 -17.34 12.37 -11.97
C ALA A 308 -16.50 13.67 -11.96
N MET A 309 -17.02 14.78 -11.42
CA MET A 309 -16.25 16.02 -11.24
C MET A 309 -15.01 15.79 -10.36
N HIS A 310 -15.17 15.01 -9.29
CA HIS A 310 -14.03 14.62 -8.45
C HIS A 310 -12.99 13.86 -9.28
N PHE A 311 -13.41 12.86 -10.04
CA PHE A 311 -12.51 12.06 -10.90
C PHE A 311 -11.68 12.94 -11.82
N TYR A 312 -12.30 13.83 -12.62
CA TYR A 312 -11.55 14.69 -13.55
C TYR A 312 -10.57 15.61 -12.82
N ALA A 313 -11.02 16.22 -11.72
CA ALA A 313 -10.18 17.13 -10.94
C ALA A 313 -8.99 16.40 -10.28
N ASP A 314 -9.24 15.24 -9.66
CA ASP A 314 -8.20 14.50 -8.94
C ASP A 314 -7.22 13.81 -9.90
N ASN A 315 -7.72 13.26 -11.01
CA ASN A 315 -6.89 12.71 -12.08
C ASN A 315 -5.92 13.74 -12.69
N ALA A 316 -6.34 14.99 -12.84
CA ALA A 316 -5.47 16.08 -13.29
C ALA A 316 -4.53 16.57 -12.17
N ARG A 317 -4.97 16.50 -10.92
CA ARG A 317 -4.21 16.95 -9.74
C ARG A 317 -2.99 16.08 -9.48
N VAL A 318 -3.08 14.77 -9.70
CA VAL A 318 -1.94 13.86 -9.57
C VAL A 318 -0.73 14.32 -10.38
N LEU A 319 -0.91 14.80 -11.61
CA LEU A 319 0.19 15.33 -12.42
C LEU A 319 0.85 16.53 -11.74
N LYS A 320 0.05 17.43 -11.16
CA LYS A 320 0.54 18.62 -10.46
C LYS A 320 1.24 18.28 -9.14
N GLU A 321 0.76 17.26 -8.43
CA GLU A 321 1.41 16.72 -7.24
C GLU A 321 2.79 16.16 -7.59
N VAL A 322 2.88 15.38 -8.66
CA VAL A 322 4.13 14.81 -9.18
C VAL A 322 5.11 15.90 -9.61
N ASP A 323 4.64 16.90 -10.38
CA ASP A 323 5.47 18.01 -10.83
C ASP A 323 6.01 18.83 -9.65
N ALA A 324 5.18 19.08 -8.64
CA ALA A 324 5.58 19.79 -7.42
C ALA A 324 6.68 19.01 -6.64
N LEU A 325 6.52 17.69 -6.47
CA LEU A 325 7.54 16.86 -5.83
C LEU A 325 8.85 16.86 -6.63
N ARG A 326 8.81 16.62 -7.95
CA ARG A 326 9.99 16.65 -8.82
C ARG A 326 10.71 18.00 -8.82
N GLY A 327 9.94 19.08 -8.69
CA GLY A 327 10.46 20.43 -8.55
C GLY A 327 10.97 20.79 -7.15
N GLY A 328 10.82 19.90 -6.16
CA GLY A 328 11.16 20.19 -4.76
C GLY A 328 10.22 21.20 -4.09
N ASP A 329 9.09 21.53 -4.69
CA ASP A 329 8.10 22.50 -4.19
C ASP A 329 7.06 21.83 -3.31
N PHE A 330 7.46 21.53 -2.08
CA PHE A 330 6.59 20.87 -1.11
C PHE A 330 5.40 21.73 -0.66
N GLU A 331 5.52 23.07 -0.71
CA GLU A 331 4.41 23.98 -0.40
C GLU A 331 3.29 23.86 -1.45
N THR A 332 3.64 23.84 -2.74
CA THR A 332 2.68 23.60 -3.82
C THR A 332 2.09 22.18 -3.75
N PHE A 333 2.89 21.17 -3.40
CA PHE A 333 2.40 19.82 -3.17
C PHE A 333 1.35 19.79 -2.05
N LYS A 334 1.61 20.37 -0.87
CA LYS A 334 0.64 20.47 0.24
C LYS A 334 -0.68 21.13 -0.19
N LYS A 335 -0.61 22.19 -1.00
CA LYS A 335 -1.81 22.84 -1.54
C LYS A 335 -2.66 21.84 -2.34
N TYR A 336 -2.06 21.02 -3.21
CA TYR A 336 -2.81 20.02 -3.98
C TYR A 336 -3.37 18.89 -3.11
N ILE A 337 -2.68 18.48 -2.06
CA ILE A 337 -3.22 17.54 -1.06
C ILE A 337 -4.48 18.10 -0.38
N LEU A 338 -4.47 19.38 0.02
CA LEU A 338 -5.65 20.05 0.61
C LEU A 338 -6.80 20.17 -0.40
N GLU A 339 -6.50 20.48 -1.67
CA GLU A 339 -7.51 20.53 -2.73
C GLU A 339 -8.11 19.14 -2.99
N SER A 340 -7.30 18.04 -2.97
CA SER A 340 -7.77 16.67 -3.07
C SER A 340 -8.68 16.30 -1.90
N GLY A 341 -8.28 16.62 -0.66
CA GLY A 341 -9.10 16.40 0.53
C GLY A 341 -10.43 17.16 0.49
N SER A 342 -10.41 18.41 0.04
CA SER A 342 -11.62 19.22 -0.18
C SER A 342 -12.53 18.63 -1.27
N SER A 343 -11.94 18.10 -2.35
CA SER A 343 -12.66 17.44 -3.44
C SER A 343 -13.29 16.12 -2.96
N SER A 344 -12.56 15.32 -2.19
CA SER A 344 -13.09 14.10 -1.57
C SER A 344 -14.29 14.41 -0.68
N TYR A 345 -14.22 15.47 0.14
CA TYR A 345 -15.31 15.85 1.03
C TYR A 345 -16.54 16.35 0.27
N LYS A 346 -16.34 17.26 -0.69
CA LYS A 346 -17.44 17.97 -1.37
C LYS A 346 -18.06 17.22 -2.54
N TYR A 347 -17.23 16.51 -3.31
CA TYR A 347 -17.63 15.92 -4.59
C TYR A 347 -17.68 14.40 -4.53
N ASN A 348 -16.62 13.72 -4.09
CA ASN A 348 -16.62 12.27 -3.96
C ASN A 348 -17.52 11.79 -2.82
N GLN A 349 -17.63 12.60 -1.75
CA GLN A 349 -18.47 12.34 -0.58
C GLN A 349 -18.15 11.00 0.08
N ASN A 350 -16.86 10.69 0.23
CA ASN A 350 -16.38 9.48 0.88
C ASN A 350 -15.80 9.72 2.28
N VAL A 351 -16.22 10.78 2.97
CA VAL A 351 -15.71 11.13 4.31
C VAL A 351 -16.61 10.59 5.43
N PHE A 352 -17.89 10.44 5.18
CA PHE A 352 -18.85 9.80 6.09
C PHE A 352 -19.98 9.13 5.32
N SER A 353 -20.61 8.12 5.94
CA SER A 353 -21.78 7.45 5.36
C SER A 353 -23.06 8.21 5.63
N VAL A 354 -23.90 8.39 4.62
CA VAL A 354 -25.24 8.96 4.77
C VAL A 354 -26.19 8.04 5.53
N LYS A 355 -25.87 6.75 5.67
CA LYS A 355 -26.64 5.77 6.45
C LYS A 355 -26.55 6.05 7.95
N GLN A 356 -25.44 6.66 8.40
CA GLN A 356 -25.19 6.99 9.81
C GLN A 356 -24.66 8.43 9.96
N PRO A 357 -25.49 9.45 9.70
CA PRO A 357 -25.01 10.84 9.60
C PRO A 357 -24.50 11.43 10.92
N SER A 358 -24.77 10.80 12.06
CA SER A 358 -24.25 11.20 13.37
C SER A 358 -22.87 10.57 13.70
N VAL A 359 -22.41 9.58 12.92
CA VAL A 359 -21.13 8.89 13.15
C VAL A 359 -20.15 9.31 12.05
N GLN A 360 -19.31 10.28 12.36
CA GLN A 360 -18.41 10.90 11.39
C GLN A 360 -16.97 11.03 11.93
N PRO A 361 -16.31 9.90 12.28
CA PRO A 361 -14.98 9.97 12.90
C PRO A 361 -13.92 10.55 11.95
N VAL A 362 -14.00 10.26 10.65
CA VAL A 362 -13.08 10.82 9.63
C VAL A 362 -13.29 12.34 9.50
N SER A 363 -14.54 12.83 9.45
CA SER A 363 -14.83 14.27 9.43
C SER A 363 -14.28 14.99 10.65
N LEU A 364 -14.44 14.38 11.84
CA LEU A 364 -13.89 14.91 13.10
C LEU A 364 -12.37 15.00 13.04
N ALA A 365 -11.70 13.94 12.60
CA ALA A 365 -10.24 13.92 12.49
C ALA A 365 -9.72 14.97 11.51
N LEU A 366 -10.41 15.18 10.37
CA LEU A 366 -10.07 16.23 9.40
C LEU A 366 -10.24 17.63 10.00
N ALA A 367 -11.33 17.88 10.73
CA ALA A 367 -11.59 19.18 11.37
C ALA A 367 -10.56 19.50 12.47
N VAL A 368 -10.20 18.49 13.27
CA VAL A 368 -9.12 18.63 14.28
C VAL A 368 -7.78 18.90 13.59
N SER A 369 -7.46 18.17 12.52
CA SER A 369 -6.24 18.40 11.73
C SER A 369 -6.19 19.83 11.17
N GLU A 370 -7.32 20.33 10.61
CA GLU A 370 -7.40 21.71 10.16
C GLU A 370 -7.10 22.71 11.27
N SER A 371 -7.68 22.51 12.46
CA SER A 371 -7.49 23.44 13.57
C SER A 371 -6.02 23.56 14.03
N ILE A 372 -5.23 22.48 13.87
CA ILE A 372 -3.82 22.44 14.28
C ILE A 372 -2.89 22.84 13.14
N LEU A 373 -3.17 22.39 11.92
CA LEU A 373 -2.23 22.41 10.79
C LEU A 373 -2.48 23.52 9.78
N LYS A 374 -3.58 24.29 9.91
CA LYS A 374 -3.96 25.35 8.95
C LYS A 374 -2.83 26.32 8.65
N GLY A 375 -2.52 26.45 7.36
CA GLY A 375 -1.44 27.32 6.86
C GLY A 375 -0.02 26.75 7.01
N ARG A 376 0.14 25.55 7.59
CA ARG A 376 1.45 24.93 7.83
C ARG A 376 1.57 23.50 7.32
N GLY A 377 0.55 22.68 7.49
CA GLY A 377 0.50 21.29 7.07
C GLY A 377 -0.55 21.04 6.00
N ALA A 378 -0.79 19.76 5.71
CA ALA A 378 -1.86 19.31 4.82
C ALA A 378 -2.53 18.06 5.38
N TRP A 379 -3.81 17.84 5.05
CA TRP A 379 -4.59 16.69 5.52
C TRP A 379 -5.67 16.32 4.50
N ARG A 380 -6.02 15.04 4.47
CA ARG A 380 -7.08 14.50 3.63
C ARG A 380 -7.58 13.15 4.16
N VAL A 381 -8.73 12.70 3.67
CA VAL A 381 -9.13 11.31 3.83
C VAL A 381 -8.09 10.38 3.18
N HIS A 382 -7.84 9.23 3.77
CA HIS A 382 -6.88 8.24 3.29
C HIS A 382 -7.60 6.95 2.85
N GLY A 383 -7.26 6.44 1.66
CA GLY A 383 -7.87 5.24 1.10
C GLY A 383 -9.36 5.39 0.76
N GLY A 384 -10.15 4.36 1.00
CA GLY A 384 -11.57 4.32 0.61
C GLY A 384 -12.47 5.34 1.27
N GLY A 385 -12.13 5.80 2.47
CA GLY A 385 -12.92 6.76 3.22
C GLY A 385 -14.10 6.14 3.99
N PHE A 386 -15.16 6.91 4.23
CA PHE A 386 -16.35 6.65 5.04
C PHE A 386 -16.05 6.29 6.50
N ALA A 387 -15.04 5.52 6.76
CA ALA A 387 -14.47 5.13 8.04
C ALA A 387 -12.94 4.99 7.89
N GLY A 388 -12.25 4.47 8.91
CA GLY A 388 -10.83 4.15 8.85
C GLY A 388 -9.93 5.36 9.09
N THR A 389 -9.15 5.78 8.11
CA THR A 389 -8.01 6.64 8.33
C THR A 389 -8.05 7.98 7.61
N ILE A 390 -7.33 8.95 8.18
CA ILE A 390 -6.91 10.17 7.50
C ILE A 390 -5.39 10.18 7.32
N GLN A 391 -4.93 10.95 6.33
CA GLN A 391 -3.52 11.25 6.10
C GLN A 391 -3.24 12.71 6.42
N ALA A 392 -2.14 12.98 7.09
CA ALA A 392 -1.68 14.34 7.38
C ALA A 392 -0.17 14.49 7.16
N PHE A 393 0.23 15.59 6.55
CA PHE A 393 1.62 16.05 6.44
C PHE A 393 1.85 17.10 7.52
N VAL A 394 2.47 16.69 8.61
CA VAL A 394 2.59 17.46 9.85
C VAL A 394 3.98 18.08 9.95
N PRO A 395 4.12 19.41 10.13
CA PRO A 395 5.41 20.01 10.41
C PRO A 395 6.08 19.35 11.63
N ASN A 396 7.38 19.08 11.54
CA ASN A 396 8.10 18.32 12.57
C ASN A 396 8.04 18.98 13.97
N ASP A 397 7.98 20.30 14.03
CA ASP A 397 7.83 21.04 15.29
C ASP A 397 6.43 20.93 15.93
N LEU A 398 5.40 20.57 15.14
CA LEU A 398 4.03 20.31 15.62
C LEU A 398 3.74 18.84 15.86
N LEU A 399 4.64 17.92 15.46
CA LEU A 399 4.38 16.47 15.42
C LEU A 399 3.96 15.91 16.79
N LYS A 400 4.67 16.31 17.86
CA LYS A 400 4.39 15.82 19.21
C LYS A 400 2.99 16.23 19.68
N ASP A 401 2.63 17.49 19.48
CA ASP A 401 1.33 18.03 19.90
C ASP A 401 0.21 17.45 19.05
N TYR A 402 0.40 17.36 17.72
CA TYR A 402 -0.55 16.75 16.80
C TYR A 402 -0.86 15.30 17.20
N LYS A 403 0.19 14.48 17.40
CA LYS A 403 0.05 13.10 17.84
C LYS A 403 -0.71 13.00 19.16
N SER A 404 -0.30 13.77 20.16
CA SER A 404 -0.94 13.76 21.49
C SER A 404 -2.41 14.13 21.42
N ILE A 405 -2.78 15.15 20.64
CA ILE A 405 -4.19 15.57 20.47
C ILE A 405 -4.99 14.48 19.76
N MET A 406 -4.49 13.92 18.64
CA MET A 406 -5.19 12.87 17.92
C MET A 406 -5.39 11.62 18.78
N GLU A 407 -4.37 11.19 19.51
CA GLU A 407 -4.46 10.02 20.37
C GLU A 407 -5.37 10.26 21.60
N SER A 408 -5.49 11.50 22.09
CA SER A 408 -6.45 11.83 23.15
C SER A 408 -7.92 11.69 22.70
N ILE A 409 -8.18 11.82 21.40
CA ILE A 409 -9.52 11.74 20.82
C ILE A 409 -9.85 10.32 20.34
N PHE A 410 -8.91 9.67 19.64
CA PHE A 410 -9.17 8.40 18.96
C PHE A 410 -8.55 7.19 19.69
N GLY A 411 -7.77 7.41 20.73
CA GLY A 411 -7.11 6.39 21.55
C GLY A 411 -5.60 6.32 21.33
N GLU A 412 -4.89 5.83 22.33
CA GLU A 412 -3.45 5.64 22.30
C GLU A 412 -3.02 4.74 21.14
N GLY A 413 -1.93 5.09 20.46
CA GLY A 413 -1.38 4.34 19.33
C GLY A 413 -2.16 4.45 18.03
N THR A 414 -3.13 5.36 17.91
CA THR A 414 -3.92 5.54 16.68
C THR A 414 -3.28 6.49 15.68
N CYS A 415 -2.29 7.29 16.09
CA CYS A 415 -1.55 8.19 15.20
C CYS A 415 -0.19 7.59 14.84
N TYR A 416 -0.12 6.97 13.66
CA TYR A 416 1.10 6.37 13.11
C TYR A 416 1.95 7.45 12.45
N VAL A 417 3.16 7.65 12.96
CA VAL A 417 4.17 8.53 12.34
C VAL A 417 4.97 7.69 11.36
N LEU A 418 4.89 8.03 10.09
CA LEU A 418 5.51 7.29 9.02
C LEU A 418 6.56 8.12 8.29
N TYR A 419 7.48 7.45 7.64
CA TYR A 419 8.36 8.05 6.63
C TYR A 419 8.31 7.24 5.34
N ILE A 420 8.69 7.89 4.24
CA ILE A 420 8.71 7.25 2.93
C ILE A 420 9.95 6.37 2.85
N ARG A 421 9.74 5.09 2.58
CA ARG A 421 10.78 4.10 2.41
C ARG A 421 11.25 4.09 0.95
N PRO A 422 12.54 4.35 0.68
CA PRO A 422 13.02 4.55 -0.70
C PRO A 422 13.07 3.28 -1.55
N VAL A 423 13.03 2.10 -0.93
CA VAL A 423 13.11 0.81 -1.63
C VAL A 423 11.89 -0.05 -1.31
N GLY A 424 11.40 -0.78 -2.30
CA GLY A 424 10.32 -1.74 -2.16
C GLY A 424 10.77 -3.08 -1.58
N GLY A 425 10.21 -4.18 -2.10
CA GLY A 425 10.61 -5.53 -1.70
C GLY A 425 12.11 -5.77 -1.97
N THR A 426 12.86 -6.12 -0.93
CA THR A 426 14.32 -6.25 -1.03
C THR A 426 14.89 -7.34 -0.12
N GLU A 427 16.07 -7.83 -0.46
CA GLU A 427 16.93 -8.64 0.43
C GLU A 427 17.78 -7.70 1.31
N ILE A 428 17.91 -8.09 2.57
CA ILE A 428 18.71 -7.40 3.61
C ILE A 428 20.10 -8.03 3.72
#